data_d77c40f75595950beb6de71fe4a2f6ff
#
_entry.id   d77c40f75595950beb6de71fe4a2f6ff
#
_cell.length_a   1.000
_cell.length_b   1.000
_cell.length_c   1.000
_cell.angle_alpha   90.00
_cell.angle_beta   90.00
_cell.angle_gamma   90.00
#
_symmetry.space_group_name_H-M   'P 1'
#
loop_
_entity.id
_entity.type
_entity.pdbx_description
1 polymer ?
#
loop_
_entity_poly.entity_id
_entity_poly.type
_entity_poly.pdbx_seq_one_letter_code
_entity_poly.pdbx_strand_id
1 'polypeptide(L)'
;MTSPTNFLQSLIEFEKREGRRPTENEKAQLKLDFHRRFWIEKARLAGVDVDSLDEDQLQDAIAQTIKNHEMSVIQERQEELRIMGKTDTSEFERKMSYFMSTVPPRYKDADLYDFNSGARIVNHILSGGSCLILGPTGVGKTRLMYAIGKSLVKTFGYGEIEINTMTMLISGIRSNSGSQDWADYAHEHYGVRTSLLIVDELDKIKGNRSDYEIINLIIGERYDHKLQTVLVGNGSLDEAREILGDASISRLIGDKEGGMLFNLSSSSPDRRFK
;
A
#
# COMPACT_ATOMS: atom_id res chain seq x y z
N MET A 1 28.82 24.08 9.03
CA MET A 1 28.12 23.80 7.76
C MET A 1 26.71 23.38 8.11
N THR A 2 25.70 24.16 7.71
CA THR A 2 24.28 23.85 7.99
C THR A 2 23.90 22.60 7.19
N SER A 3 23.39 21.58 7.87
CA SER A 3 22.85 20.38 7.20
C SER A 3 21.76 20.81 6.20
N PRO A 4 21.71 20.21 5.00
CA PRO A 4 20.67 20.53 4.02
C PRO A 4 19.29 20.20 4.61
N THR A 5 18.38 21.18 4.56
CA THR A 5 17.05 21.09 5.16
C THR A 5 16.08 20.18 4.38
N ASN A 6 16.45 19.83 3.13
CA ASN A 6 15.68 18.89 2.31
C ASN A 6 16.59 18.21 1.26
N PHE A 7 16.10 17.10 0.69
CA PHE A 7 16.85 16.34 -0.31
C PHE A 7 17.19 17.14 -1.59
N LEU A 8 16.32 18.05 -2.00
CA LEU A 8 16.57 18.91 -3.16
C LEU A 8 17.82 19.78 -2.96
N GLN A 9 18.03 20.26 -1.74
CA GLN A 9 19.19 21.04 -1.37
C GLN A 9 20.49 20.21 -1.44
N SER A 10 20.43 18.93 -1.08
CA SER A 10 21.58 18.00 -1.23
C SER A 10 21.96 17.81 -2.70
N LEU A 11 20.99 17.75 -3.61
CA LEU A 11 21.24 17.67 -5.05
C LEU A 11 21.86 18.95 -5.60
N ILE A 12 21.37 20.11 -5.19
CA ILE A 12 21.93 21.42 -5.58
C ILE A 12 23.37 21.58 -5.08
N GLU A 13 23.66 21.16 -3.86
CA GLU A 13 25.01 21.21 -3.31
C GLU A 13 25.98 20.27 -4.07
N PHE A 14 25.50 19.07 -4.46
CA PHE A 14 26.26 18.16 -5.31
C PHE A 14 26.60 18.80 -6.65
N GLU A 15 25.60 19.37 -7.35
CA GLU A 15 25.79 20.04 -8.66
C GLU A 15 26.78 21.22 -8.56
N LYS A 16 26.68 22.00 -7.47
CA LYS A 16 27.64 23.10 -7.22
C LYS A 16 29.06 22.62 -6.97
N ARG A 17 29.23 21.49 -6.27
CA ARG A 17 30.56 20.94 -5.93
C ARG A 17 31.22 20.25 -7.12
N GLU A 18 30.47 19.45 -7.85
CA GLU A 18 30.98 18.58 -8.92
C GLU A 18 30.89 19.23 -10.31
N GLY A 19 30.15 20.33 -10.45
CA GLY A 19 29.96 21.03 -11.74
C GLY A 19 29.12 20.23 -12.74
N ARG A 20 28.44 19.16 -12.31
CA ARG A 20 27.59 18.28 -13.12
C ARG A 20 26.41 17.74 -12.30
N ARG A 21 25.42 17.22 -12.99
CA ARG A 21 24.30 16.52 -12.32
C ARG A 21 24.74 15.14 -11.81
N PRO A 22 24.19 14.69 -10.66
CA PRO A 22 24.45 13.36 -10.15
C PRO A 22 23.84 12.28 -11.07
N THR A 23 24.56 11.18 -11.21
CA THR A 23 24.05 9.94 -11.84
C THR A 23 22.97 9.31 -10.96
N GLU A 24 22.22 8.34 -11.49
CA GLU A 24 21.17 7.65 -10.72
C GLU A 24 21.72 6.95 -9.46
N ASN A 25 22.90 6.34 -9.55
CA ASN A 25 23.56 5.72 -8.40
C ASN A 25 23.98 6.75 -7.34
N GLU A 26 24.52 7.90 -7.78
CA GLU A 26 24.88 9.00 -6.88
C GLU A 26 23.65 9.64 -6.23
N LYS A 27 22.53 9.76 -6.96
CA LYS A 27 21.24 10.20 -6.39
C LYS A 27 20.73 9.24 -5.33
N ALA A 28 20.80 7.93 -5.59
CA ALA A 28 20.41 6.92 -4.62
C ALA A 28 21.26 7.01 -3.35
N GLN A 29 22.58 7.17 -3.48
CA GLN A 29 23.50 7.35 -2.36
C GLN A 29 23.21 8.64 -1.59
N LEU A 30 23.03 9.75 -2.26
CA LEU A 30 22.65 11.04 -1.64
C LEU A 30 21.33 10.94 -0.87
N LYS A 31 20.38 10.18 -1.39
CA LYS A 31 19.08 9.94 -0.72
C LYS A 31 19.26 9.11 0.55
N LEU A 32 20.09 8.07 0.51
CA LEU A 32 20.42 7.25 1.69
C LEU A 32 21.13 8.08 2.75
N ASP A 33 22.13 8.87 2.37
CA ASP A 33 22.89 9.73 3.27
C ASP A 33 22.00 10.82 3.89
N PHE A 34 21.09 11.40 3.10
CA PHE A 34 20.10 12.36 3.61
C PHE A 34 19.16 11.71 4.62
N HIS A 35 18.60 10.53 4.33
CA HIS A 35 17.73 9.78 5.24
C HIS A 35 18.46 9.43 6.54
N ARG A 36 19.68 8.95 6.44
CA ARG A 36 20.51 8.62 7.60
C ARG A 36 20.73 9.85 8.50
N ARG A 37 21.16 10.99 7.92
CA ARG A 37 21.35 12.24 8.66
C ARG A 37 20.08 12.74 9.33
N PHE A 38 18.97 12.65 8.63
CA PHE A 38 17.66 13.03 9.17
C PHE A 38 17.32 12.24 10.43
N TRP A 39 17.51 10.93 10.43
CA TRP A 39 17.20 10.09 11.58
C TRP A 39 18.22 10.22 12.72
N ILE A 40 19.49 10.47 12.42
CA ILE A 40 20.50 10.82 13.43
C ILE A 40 20.09 12.10 14.16
N GLU A 41 19.66 13.13 13.45
CA GLU A 41 19.21 14.38 14.07
C GLU A 41 17.93 14.18 14.88
N LYS A 42 17.01 13.36 14.42
CA LYS A 42 15.82 12.98 15.20
C LYS A 42 16.18 12.22 16.47
N ALA A 43 17.15 11.30 16.43
CA ALA A 43 17.65 10.58 17.61
C ALA A 43 18.28 11.55 18.61
N ARG A 44 19.10 12.51 18.14
CA ARG A 44 19.68 13.56 18.96
C ARG A 44 18.61 14.42 19.64
N LEU A 45 17.58 14.84 18.92
CA LEU A 45 16.45 15.58 19.45
C LEU A 45 15.63 14.76 20.47
N ALA A 46 15.61 13.45 20.35
CA ALA A 46 15.00 12.53 21.29
C ALA A 46 15.88 12.24 22.53
N GLY A 47 17.04 12.92 22.66
CA GLY A 47 17.93 12.80 23.81
C GLY A 47 18.95 11.66 23.74
N VAL A 48 19.15 11.06 22.56
CA VAL A 48 20.18 10.04 22.36
C VAL A 48 21.54 10.75 22.13
N ASP A 49 22.57 10.37 22.89
CA ASP A 49 23.93 10.84 22.67
C ASP A 49 24.60 10.09 21.51
N VAL A 50 24.21 10.47 20.28
CA VAL A 50 24.62 9.81 19.04
C VAL A 50 26.11 9.92 18.76
N ASP A 51 26.80 10.90 19.37
CA ASP A 51 28.22 11.16 19.14
C ASP A 51 29.11 10.21 19.96
N SER A 52 28.54 9.50 20.95
CA SER A 52 29.24 8.49 21.78
C SER A 52 29.06 7.05 21.29
N LEU A 53 28.20 6.82 20.26
CA LEU A 53 27.83 5.49 19.79
C LEU A 53 28.79 5.00 18.68
N ASP A 54 29.08 3.70 18.70
CA ASP A 54 29.68 3.02 17.55
C ASP A 54 28.66 2.83 16.40
N GLU A 55 29.10 2.33 15.26
CA GLU A 55 28.25 2.22 14.06
C GLU A 55 27.04 1.30 14.27
N ASP A 56 27.21 0.17 14.95
CA ASP A 56 26.13 -0.80 15.21
C ASP A 56 25.11 -0.22 16.20
N GLN A 57 25.61 0.40 17.27
CA GLN A 57 24.79 1.09 18.27
C GLN A 57 24.02 2.27 17.65
N LEU A 58 24.65 3.00 16.72
CA LEU A 58 24.00 4.10 16.00
C LEU A 58 22.88 3.59 15.10
N GLN A 59 23.08 2.46 14.42
CA GLN A 59 22.04 1.84 13.58
C GLN A 59 20.86 1.39 14.44
N ASP A 60 21.11 0.78 15.60
CA ASP A 60 20.06 0.37 16.53
C ASP A 60 19.29 1.58 17.10
N ALA A 61 20.00 2.66 17.44
CA ALA A 61 19.39 3.89 17.93
C ALA A 61 18.52 4.57 16.85
N ILE A 62 18.97 4.57 15.60
CA ILE A 62 18.18 5.04 14.45
C ILE A 62 16.92 4.19 14.28
N ALA A 63 17.05 2.85 14.28
CA ALA A 63 15.92 1.94 14.14
C ALA A 63 14.89 2.13 15.25
N GLN A 64 15.34 2.30 16.50
CA GLN A 64 14.46 2.58 17.64
C GLN A 64 13.79 3.96 17.52
N THR A 65 14.50 4.98 17.03
CA THR A 65 13.96 6.33 16.80
C THR A 65 12.89 6.32 15.72
N ILE A 66 13.11 5.60 14.63
CA ILE A 66 12.11 5.38 13.57
C ILE A 66 10.85 4.76 14.17
N LYS A 67 11.02 3.66 14.91
CA LYS A 67 9.91 2.96 15.57
C LYS A 67 9.13 3.85 16.54
N ASN A 68 9.84 4.62 17.36
CA ASN A 68 9.21 5.55 18.31
C ASN A 68 8.46 6.68 17.58
N HIS A 69 9.03 7.20 16.49
CA HIS A 69 8.37 8.22 15.66
C HIS A 69 7.12 7.68 14.97
N GLU A 70 7.19 6.47 14.39
CA GLU A 70 6.01 5.81 13.82
C GLU A 70 4.92 5.61 14.88
N MET A 71 5.28 5.20 16.09
CA MET A 71 4.35 5.05 17.21
C MET A 71 3.75 6.40 17.63
N SER A 72 4.56 7.48 17.69
CA SER A 72 4.08 8.83 18.01
C SER A 72 3.09 9.33 16.96
N VAL A 73 3.41 9.18 15.67
CA VAL A 73 2.52 9.55 14.56
C VAL A 73 1.20 8.77 14.62
N ILE A 74 1.28 7.47 14.94
CA ILE A 74 0.09 6.64 15.13
C ILE A 74 -0.74 7.14 16.31
N GLN A 75 -0.11 7.47 17.44
CA GLN A 75 -0.78 7.97 18.64
C GLN A 75 -1.37 9.36 18.42
N GLU A 76 -0.63 10.29 17.79
CA GLU A 76 -1.14 11.62 17.42
C GLU A 76 -2.34 11.49 16.47
N ARG A 77 -2.25 10.61 15.48
CA ARG A 77 -3.33 10.34 14.57
C ARG A 77 -4.53 9.69 15.27
N GLN A 78 -4.28 8.77 16.22
CA GLN A 78 -5.33 8.19 17.04
C GLN A 78 -5.99 9.22 17.95
N GLU A 79 -5.24 10.16 18.50
CA GLU A 79 -5.77 11.24 19.34
C GLU A 79 -6.52 12.30 18.51
N GLU A 80 -5.99 12.69 17.33
CA GLU A 80 -6.73 13.51 16.38
C GLU A 80 -8.05 12.84 15.97
N LEU A 81 -8.02 11.55 15.67
CA LEU A 81 -9.22 10.76 15.36
C LEU A 81 -10.12 10.60 16.59
N ARG A 82 -9.57 10.55 17.80
CA ARG A 82 -10.34 10.57 19.06
C ARG A 82 -11.01 11.93 19.31
N ILE A 83 -10.33 13.01 18.98
CA ILE A 83 -10.85 14.37 19.09
C ILE A 83 -11.89 14.65 17.99
N MET A 84 -11.63 14.20 16.75
CA MET A 84 -12.63 14.17 15.66
C MET A 84 -13.75 13.15 15.96
N GLY A 85 -13.44 12.04 16.59
CA GLY A 85 -14.31 10.90 16.89
C GLY A 85 -15.11 11.02 18.19
N LYS A 86 -15.28 12.23 18.74
CA LYS A 86 -16.41 12.51 19.65
C LYS A 86 -17.75 12.46 18.94
N THR A 87 -17.75 12.27 17.63
CA THR A 87 -18.89 11.89 16.82
C THR A 87 -18.79 10.39 16.49
N ASP A 88 -19.47 9.61 17.32
CA ASP A 88 -19.99 8.29 17.02
C ASP A 88 -19.03 7.07 17.05
N THR A 89 -18.60 6.70 18.28
CA THR A 89 -18.00 5.38 18.56
C THR A 89 -18.91 4.25 18.00
N SER A 90 -20.22 4.45 18.00
CA SER A 90 -21.23 3.51 17.49
C SER A 90 -21.13 3.32 15.96
N GLU A 91 -20.83 4.37 15.22
CA GLU A 91 -20.67 4.27 13.76
C GLU A 91 -19.41 3.49 13.36
N PHE A 92 -18.30 3.75 14.04
CA PHE A 92 -17.05 3.00 13.80
C PHE A 92 -17.21 1.52 14.17
N GLU A 93 -17.80 1.21 15.33
CA GLU A 93 -18.04 -0.16 15.78
C GLU A 93 -18.94 -0.89 14.79
N ARG A 94 -19.96 -0.23 14.25
CA ARG A 94 -20.85 -0.77 13.23
C ARG A 94 -20.11 -1.05 11.92
N LYS A 95 -19.28 -0.10 11.44
CA LYS A 95 -18.45 -0.27 10.24
C LYS A 95 -17.48 -1.43 10.39
N MET A 96 -16.78 -1.50 11.53
CA MET A 96 -15.86 -2.58 11.83
C MET A 96 -16.58 -3.92 11.96
N SER A 97 -17.69 -3.98 12.65
CA SER A 97 -18.50 -5.20 12.80
C SER A 97 -18.98 -5.72 11.45
N TYR A 98 -19.46 -4.83 10.59
CA TYR A 98 -19.86 -5.21 9.23
C TYR A 98 -18.67 -5.74 8.44
N PHE A 99 -17.55 -5.00 8.39
CA PHE A 99 -16.34 -5.46 7.71
C PHE A 99 -15.92 -6.84 8.23
N MET A 100 -15.84 -7.00 9.55
CA MET A 100 -15.44 -8.27 10.17
C MET A 100 -16.42 -9.42 9.89
N SER A 101 -17.69 -9.13 9.57
CA SER A 101 -18.65 -10.14 9.14
C SER A 101 -18.36 -10.68 7.73
N THR A 102 -17.74 -9.87 6.86
CA THR A 102 -17.33 -10.27 5.51
C THR A 102 -15.98 -10.99 5.48
N VAL A 103 -15.16 -10.83 6.53
CA VAL A 103 -13.83 -11.47 6.63
C VAL A 103 -13.99 -12.96 6.96
N PRO A 104 -13.40 -13.86 6.15
CA PRO A 104 -13.39 -15.29 6.45
C PRO A 104 -12.76 -15.57 7.83
N PRO A 105 -13.27 -16.54 8.60
CA PRO A 105 -12.79 -16.83 9.97
C PRO A 105 -11.28 -16.99 10.09
N ARG A 106 -10.63 -17.58 9.09
CA ARG A 106 -9.18 -17.80 9.00
C ARG A 106 -8.36 -16.50 9.03
N TYR A 107 -8.94 -15.36 8.65
CA TYR A 107 -8.24 -14.09 8.49
C TYR A 107 -8.73 -13.01 9.47
N LYS A 108 -9.65 -13.34 10.39
CA LYS A 108 -10.18 -12.37 11.37
C LYS A 108 -9.11 -11.83 12.32
N ASP A 109 -8.09 -12.62 12.62
CA ASP A 109 -6.93 -12.26 13.43
C ASP A 109 -5.79 -11.63 12.64
N ALA A 110 -5.99 -11.38 11.33
CA ALA A 110 -4.97 -10.73 10.50
C ALA A 110 -4.60 -9.36 11.04
N ASP A 111 -3.30 -9.09 11.14
CA ASP A 111 -2.76 -7.84 11.64
C ASP A 111 -1.65 -7.32 10.70
N LEU A 112 -1.57 -5.99 10.54
CA LEU A 112 -0.52 -5.35 9.75
C LEU A 112 0.87 -5.56 10.32
N TYR A 113 0.98 -5.67 11.65
CA TYR A 113 2.25 -5.94 12.34
C TYR A 113 2.87 -7.29 11.99
N ASP A 114 2.09 -8.21 11.42
CA ASP A 114 2.59 -9.47 10.88
C ASP A 114 3.47 -9.27 9.62
N PHE A 115 3.50 -8.06 9.04
CA PHE A 115 4.12 -7.78 7.74
C PHE A 115 5.00 -6.53 7.79
N ASN A 116 6.29 -6.67 7.49
CA ASN A 116 7.24 -5.55 7.48
C ASN A 116 6.84 -4.39 6.56
N SER A 117 6.10 -4.66 5.49
CA SER A 117 5.61 -3.65 4.53
C SER A 117 4.18 -3.18 4.80
N GLY A 118 3.49 -3.72 5.81
CA GLY A 118 2.07 -3.46 6.06
C GLY A 118 1.75 -1.98 6.24
N ALA A 119 2.45 -1.31 7.16
CA ALA A 119 2.29 0.12 7.42
C ALA A 119 2.60 0.98 6.17
N ARG A 120 3.64 0.62 5.42
CA ARG A 120 4.03 1.33 4.20
C ARG A 120 2.94 1.24 3.12
N ILE A 121 2.32 0.06 2.96
CA ILE A 121 1.21 -0.14 2.01
C ILE A 121 0.01 0.72 2.43
N VAL A 122 -0.38 0.68 3.70
CA VAL A 122 -1.51 1.47 4.22
C VAL A 122 -1.27 2.96 4.04
N ASN A 123 -0.10 3.48 4.41
CA ASN A 123 0.24 4.89 4.21
C ASN A 123 0.21 5.29 2.73
N HIS A 124 0.66 4.40 1.85
CA HIS A 124 0.60 4.64 0.41
C HIS A 124 -0.84 4.75 -0.10
N ILE A 125 -1.74 3.86 0.33
CA ILE A 125 -3.17 3.92 -0.01
C ILE A 125 -3.81 5.19 0.57
N LEU A 126 -3.50 5.56 1.81
CA LEU A 126 -4.00 6.78 2.44
C LEU A 126 -3.54 8.06 1.74
N SER A 127 -2.39 8.04 1.07
CA SER A 127 -1.93 9.15 0.23
C SER A 127 -2.58 9.18 -1.18
N GLY A 128 -3.53 8.31 -1.46
CA GLY A 128 -4.24 8.24 -2.74
C GLY A 128 -3.62 7.28 -3.75
N GLY A 129 -2.59 6.51 -3.37
CA GLY A 129 -1.89 5.61 -4.28
C GLY A 129 -2.57 4.25 -4.47
N SER A 130 -2.47 3.70 -5.67
CA SER A 130 -2.79 2.31 -5.98
C SER A 130 -1.56 1.42 -5.86
N CYS A 131 -1.72 0.12 -5.68
CA CYS A 131 -0.56 -0.77 -5.62
C CYS A 131 -0.80 -2.17 -6.18
N LEU A 132 0.30 -2.80 -6.60
CA LEU A 132 0.38 -4.19 -6.98
C LEU A 132 1.23 -4.93 -5.94
N ILE A 133 0.68 -5.99 -5.35
CA ILE A 133 1.34 -6.82 -4.34
C ILE A 133 1.60 -8.19 -4.94
N LEU A 134 2.85 -8.52 -5.17
CA LEU A 134 3.27 -9.78 -5.76
C LEU A 134 4.10 -10.61 -4.77
N GLY A 135 4.18 -11.90 -5.02
CA GLY A 135 5.03 -12.80 -4.24
C GLY A 135 4.63 -14.26 -4.39
N PRO A 136 5.48 -15.20 -3.94
CA PRO A 136 5.20 -16.61 -4.05
C PRO A 136 3.99 -17.05 -3.23
N THR A 137 3.46 -18.22 -3.54
CA THR A 137 2.37 -18.83 -2.78
C THR A 137 2.80 -19.09 -1.34
N GLY A 138 1.90 -18.85 -0.36
CA GLY A 138 2.16 -19.16 1.06
C GLY A 138 2.77 -18.02 1.89
N VAL A 139 3.25 -16.92 1.28
CA VAL A 139 3.86 -15.80 2.02
C VAL A 139 2.85 -14.96 2.81
N GLY A 140 1.56 -15.21 2.69
CA GLY A 140 0.53 -14.52 3.47
C GLY A 140 -0.14 -13.35 2.78
N LYS A 141 -0.09 -13.24 1.44
CA LYS A 141 -0.70 -12.13 0.68
C LYS A 141 -2.18 -11.91 1.02
N THR A 142 -2.98 -12.97 1.00
CA THR A 142 -4.41 -12.90 1.35
C THR A 142 -4.61 -12.41 2.79
N ARG A 143 -3.78 -12.85 3.74
CA ARG A 143 -3.81 -12.37 5.12
C ARG A 143 -3.47 -10.87 5.21
N LEU A 144 -2.44 -10.43 4.49
CA LEU A 144 -2.08 -9.01 4.39
C LEU A 144 -3.22 -8.17 3.80
N MET A 145 -3.89 -8.65 2.77
CA MET A 145 -5.04 -7.98 2.15
C MET A 145 -6.17 -7.69 3.17
N TYR A 146 -6.54 -8.66 4.00
CA TYR A 146 -7.53 -8.46 5.05
C TYR A 146 -7.02 -7.55 6.17
N ALA A 147 -5.74 -7.61 6.51
CA ALA A 147 -5.12 -6.70 7.47
C ALA A 147 -5.14 -5.24 6.98
N ILE A 148 -4.87 -5.00 5.69
CA ILE A 148 -4.98 -3.70 5.03
C ILE A 148 -6.43 -3.20 5.12
N GLY A 149 -7.41 -4.00 4.68
CA GLY A 149 -8.82 -3.63 4.72
C GLY A 149 -9.27 -3.27 6.15
N LYS A 150 -8.95 -4.09 7.14
CA LYS A 150 -9.24 -3.84 8.56
C LYS A 150 -8.67 -2.51 9.07
N SER A 151 -7.45 -2.17 8.68
CA SER A 151 -6.79 -0.93 9.09
C SER A 151 -7.42 0.31 8.45
N LEU A 152 -7.99 0.16 7.27
CA LEU A 152 -8.54 1.26 6.49
C LEU A 152 -10.05 1.49 6.71
N VAL A 153 -10.75 0.61 7.41
CA VAL A 153 -12.20 0.73 7.70
C VAL A 153 -12.56 2.07 8.35
N LYS A 154 -11.67 2.65 9.15
CA LYS A 154 -11.89 3.97 9.78
C LYS A 154 -11.92 5.12 8.78
N THR A 155 -11.06 5.04 7.76
CA THR A 155 -10.82 6.12 6.81
C THR A 155 -11.83 6.11 5.68
N PHE A 156 -12.10 4.91 5.14
CA PHE A 156 -13.08 4.72 4.09
C PHE A 156 -14.48 4.53 4.69
N GLY A 157 -15.49 5.04 4.01
CA GLY A 157 -16.88 4.99 4.45
C GLY A 157 -17.45 3.57 4.54
N TYR A 158 -18.67 3.49 5.06
CA TYR A 158 -19.41 2.24 5.12
C TYR A 158 -19.71 1.71 3.71
N GLY A 159 -19.28 0.46 3.42
CA GLY A 159 -19.46 -0.16 2.10
C GLY A 159 -18.50 0.35 1.02
N GLU A 160 -17.51 1.16 1.38
CA GLU A 160 -16.56 1.74 0.43
C GLU A 160 -15.29 0.90 0.23
N ILE A 161 -15.05 -0.09 1.10
CA ILE A 161 -13.96 -1.06 0.93
C ILE A 161 -14.56 -2.35 0.42
N GLU A 162 -14.11 -2.78 -0.74
CA GLU A 162 -14.52 -4.06 -1.30
C GLU A 162 -13.30 -4.96 -1.50
N ILE A 163 -13.42 -6.19 -1.00
CA ILE A 163 -12.38 -7.22 -1.07
C ILE A 163 -12.94 -8.43 -1.80
N ASN A 164 -12.35 -8.74 -2.95
CA ASN A 164 -12.77 -9.85 -3.80
C ASN A 164 -11.58 -10.72 -4.20
N THR A 165 -11.85 -11.96 -4.59
CA THR A 165 -10.94 -12.67 -5.49
C THR A 165 -11.24 -12.27 -6.94
N MET A 166 -10.27 -12.39 -7.83
CA MET A 166 -10.46 -12.08 -9.25
C MET A 166 -11.63 -12.88 -9.85
N THR A 167 -11.73 -14.15 -9.50
CA THR A 167 -12.82 -15.02 -9.95
C THR A 167 -14.18 -14.54 -9.48
N MET A 168 -14.30 -14.14 -8.21
CA MET A 168 -15.56 -13.64 -7.64
C MET A 168 -15.97 -12.30 -8.26
N LEU A 169 -15.00 -11.40 -8.46
CA LEU A 169 -15.23 -10.10 -9.10
C LEU A 169 -15.82 -10.28 -10.50
N ILE A 170 -15.15 -11.05 -11.37
CA ILE A 170 -15.58 -11.27 -12.75
C ILE A 170 -16.92 -12.01 -12.80
N SER A 171 -17.09 -13.06 -11.97
CA SER A 171 -18.35 -13.81 -11.90
C SER A 171 -19.49 -12.95 -11.39
N GLY A 172 -19.24 -12.10 -10.39
CA GLY A 172 -20.21 -11.16 -9.85
C GLY A 172 -20.71 -10.17 -10.88
N ILE A 173 -19.80 -9.58 -11.67
CA ILE A 173 -20.14 -8.65 -12.75
C ILE A 173 -21.02 -9.35 -13.78
N ARG A 174 -20.65 -10.54 -14.26
CA ARG A 174 -21.43 -11.30 -15.23
C ARG A 174 -22.79 -11.72 -14.72
N SER A 175 -22.91 -12.09 -13.45
CA SER A 175 -24.15 -12.56 -12.86
C SER A 175 -25.13 -11.44 -12.54
N ASN A 176 -24.62 -10.26 -12.17
CA ASN A 176 -25.43 -9.14 -11.69
C ASN A 176 -25.72 -8.11 -12.78
N SER A 177 -25.07 -8.17 -13.95
CA SER A 177 -25.39 -7.28 -15.06
C SER A 177 -26.82 -7.46 -15.60
N GLY A 178 -27.42 -8.66 -15.47
CA GLY A 178 -28.82 -8.92 -15.85
C GLY A 178 -29.11 -8.52 -17.29
N SER A 179 -30.03 -7.54 -17.48
CA SER A 179 -30.32 -6.91 -18.77
C SER A 179 -29.45 -5.70 -19.09
N GLN A 180 -28.65 -5.24 -18.13
CA GLN A 180 -27.66 -4.16 -18.28
C GLN A 180 -26.40 -4.70 -18.95
N ASP A 181 -25.69 -3.85 -19.71
CA ASP A 181 -24.36 -4.21 -20.17
C ASP A 181 -23.42 -4.43 -18.97
N TRP A 182 -22.63 -5.49 -19.04
CA TRP A 182 -21.66 -5.80 -17.98
C TRP A 182 -20.65 -4.63 -17.78
N ALA A 183 -20.37 -3.86 -18.83
CA ALA A 183 -19.48 -2.70 -18.75
C ALA A 183 -20.11 -1.57 -17.91
N ASP A 184 -21.39 -1.28 -18.11
CA ASP A 184 -22.13 -0.29 -17.31
C ASP A 184 -22.22 -0.73 -15.85
N TYR A 185 -22.48 -2.00 -15.58
CA TYR A 185 -22.50 -2.53 -14.21
C TYR A 185 -21.12 -2.44 -13.56
N ALA A 186 -20.05 -2.79 -14.28
CA ALA A 186 -18.68 -2.70 -13.78
C ALA A 186 -18.27 -1.25 -13.48
N HIS A 187 -18.63 -0.33 -14.38
CA HIS A 187 -18.42 1.11 -14.20
C HIS A 187 -19.12 1.62 -12.94
N GLU A 188 -20.44 1.43 -12.83
CA GLU A 188 -21.22 1.94 -11.71
C GLU A 188 -20.77 1.36 -10.37
N HIS A 189 -20.52 0.06 -10.31
CA HIS A 189 -20.29 -0.64 -9.04
C HIS A 189 -18.83 -0.57 -8.61
N TYR A 190 -17.90 -0.85 -9.49
CA TYR A 190 -16.47 -0.92 -9.20
C TYR A 190 -15.68 0.28 -9.68
N GLY A 191 -16.12 0.93 -10.75
CA GLY A 191 -15.47 2.09 -11.35
C GLY A 191 -15.59 3.35 -10.52
N VAL A 192 -16.77 3.63 -9.96
CA VAL A 192 -17.04 4.92 -9.28
C VAL A 192 -17.55 4.80 -7.85
N ARG A 193 -18.27 3.73 -7.49
CA ARG A 193 -18.95 3.62 -6.20
C ARG A 193 -18.05 3.11 -5.07
N THR A 194 -17.12 2.24 -5.37
CA THR A 194 -16.20 1.62 -4.40
C THR A 194 -14.96 2.47 -4.22
N SER A 195 -14.74 3.07 -3.05
CA SER A 195 -13.56 3.93 -2.81
C SER A 195 -12.25 3.16 -2.82
N LEU A 196 -12.20 2.01 -2.15
CA LEU A 196 -11.03 1.12 -2.16
C LEU A 196 -11.42 -0.28 -2.65
N LEU A 197 -10.85 -0.70 -3.75
CA LEU A 197 -11.00 -2.05 -4.30
C LEU A 197 -9.72 -2.86 -4.07
N ILE A 198 -9.84 -4.01 -3.38
CA ILE A 198 -8.76 -4.96 -3.16
C ILE A 198 -9.11 -6.27 -3.85
N VAL A 199 -8.29 -6.73 -4.78
CA VAL A 199 -8.56 -7.96 -5.53
C VAL A 199 -7.38 -8.92 -5.42
N ASP A 200 -7.65 -10.12 -4.91
CA ASP A 200 -6.67 -11.21 -4.80
C ASP A 200 -6.73 -12.17 -5.99
N GLU A 201 -5.70 -13.00 -6.10
CA GLU A 201 -5.62 -14.05 -7.10
C GLU A 201 -5.60 -13.53 -8.55
N LEU A 202 -4.83 -12.47 -8.83
CA LEU A 202 -4.65 -11.92 -10.17
C LEU A 202 -4.28 -13.02 -11.20
N ASP A 203 -3.47 -14.00 -10.78
CA ASP A 203 -3.03 -15.14 -11.59
C ASP A 203 -4.17 -16.12 -11.94
N LYS A 204 -5.37 -15.94 -11.43
CA LYS A 204 -6.55 -16.78 -11.78
C LYS A 204 -7.34 -16.29 -12.99
N ILE A 205 -6.95 -15.20 -13.60
CA ILE A 205 -7.48 -14.81 -14.91
C ILE A 205 -7.06 -15.87 -15.93
N LYS A 206 -8.02 -16.63 -16.45
CA LYS A 206 -7.79 -17.77 -17.33
C LYS A 206 -7.96 -17.39 -18.81
N GLY A 207 -7.10 -16.54 -19.35
CA GLY A 207 -6.95 -16.39 -20.80
C GLY A 207 -8.21 -16.06 -21.62
N ASN A 208 -9.35 -15.82 -20.99
CA ASN A 208 -10.57 -15.40 -21.66
C ASN A 208 -10.48 -13.89 -21.92
N ARG A 209 -10.53 -13.51 -23.20
CA ARG A 209 -10.43 -12.12 -23.63
C ARG A 209 -11.38 -11.19 -22.87
N SER A 210 -12.61 -11.65 -22.59
CA SER A 210 -13.60 -10.85 -21.87
C SER A 210 -13.23 -10.62 -20.39
N ASP A 211 -12.45 -11.51 -19.75
CA ASP A 211 -11.97 -11.31 -18.38
C ASP A 211 -10.94 -10.19 -18.31
N TYR A 212 -10.04 -10.15 -19.30
CA TYR A 212 -9.08 -9.06 -19.45
C TYR A 212 -9.76 -7.71 -19.73
N GLU A 213 -10.80 -7.71 -20.57
CA GLU A 213 -11.57 -6.50 -20.89
C GLU A 213 -12.24 -5.94 -19.63
N ILE A 214 -12.85 -6.79 -18.80
CA ILE A 214 -13.49 -6.40 -17.53
C ILE A 214 -12.48 -5.75 -16.58
N ILE A 215 -11.35 -6.41 -16.29
CA ILE A 215 -10.40 -5.90 -15.31
C ILE A 215 -9.70 -4.63 -15.82
N ASN A 216 -9.39 -4.55 -17.10
CA ASN A 216 -8.78 -3.37 -17.72
C ASN A 216 -9.74 -2.18 -17.71
N LEU A 217 -11.04 -2.39 -17.94
CA LEU A 217 -12.07 -1.37 -17.79
C LEU A 217 -12.06 -0.84 -16.35
N ILE A 218 -12.17 -1.71 -15.36
CA ILE A 218 -12.20 -1.32 -13.94
C ILE A 218 -10.94 -0.53 -13.55
N ILE A 219 -9.75 -1.00 -13.93
CA ILE A 219 -8.49 -0.30 -13.63
C ILE A 219 -8.48 1.08 -14.32
N GLY A 220 -8.95 1.18 -15.56
CA GLY A 220 -9.03 2.43 -16.30
C GLY A 220 -9.95 3.44 -15.61
N GLU A 221 -11.19 3.04 -15.35
CA GLU A 221 -12.19 3.88 -14.68
C GLU A 221 -11.73 4.36 -13.30
N ARG A 222 -11.20 3.45 -12.48
CA ARG A 222 -10.71 3.79 -11.14
C ARG A 222 -9.53 4.75 -11.17
N TYR A 223 -8.64 4.57 -12.15
CA TYR A 223 -7.53 5.49 -12.38
C TYR A 223 -8.04 6.90 -12.75
N ASP A 224 -8.98 7.00 -13.69
CA ASP A 224 -9.54 8.27 -14.14
C ASP A 224 -10.30 9.00 -13.01
N HIS A 225 -10.95 8.27 -12.12
CA HIS A 225 -11.65 8.78 -10.94
C HIS A 225 -10.76 8.91 -9.69
N LYS A 226 -9.45 8.64 -9.79
CA LYS A 226 -8.48 8.68 -8.66
C LYS A 226 -8.88 7.80 -7.47
N LEU A 227 -9.47 6.65 -7.75
CA LEU A 227 -9.88 5.66 -6.76
C LEU A 227 -8.79 4.61 -6.57
N GLN A 228 -8.50 4.26 -5.32
CA GLN A 228 -7.41 3.37 -4.96
C GLN A 228 -7.73 1.91 -5.29
N THR A 229 -6.80 1.26 -5.99
CA THR A 229 -6.89 -0.15 -6.36
C THR A 229 -5.68 -0.91 -5.83
N VAL A 230 -5.92 -2.01 -5.15
CA VAL A 230 -4.89 -2.95 -4.68
C VAL A 230 -5.09 -4.26 -5.40
N LEU A 231 -4.16 -4.64 -6.26
CA LEU A 231 -4.16 -5.96 -6.87
C LEU A 231 -3.11 -6.85 -6.20
N VAL A 232 -3.51 -8.09 -5.95
CA VAL A 232 -2.68 -9.09 -5.27
C VAL A 232 -2.57 -10.32 -6.16
N GLY A 233 -1.36 -10.85 -6.33
CA GLY A 233 -1.16 -12.00 -7.21
C GLY A 233 0.07 -12.82 -6.87
N ASN A 234 0.13 -14.03 -7.43
CA ASN A 234 1.33 -14.84 -7.44
C ASN A 234 2.22 -14.43 -8.63
N GLY A 235 3.51 -14.73 -8.54
CA GLY A 235 4.44 -14.56 -9.65
C GLY A 235 5.21 -13.24 -9.64
N SER A 236 5.74 -12.90 -10.80
CA SER A 236 6.60 -11.74 -11.08
C SER A 236 5.81 -10.58 -11.70
N LEU A 237 6.48 -9.42 -11.78
CA LEU A 237 5.93 -8.26 -12.49
C LEU A 237 5.73 -8.54 -13.99
N ASP A 238 6.60 -9.33 -14.61
CA ASP A 238 6.49 -9.68 -16.04
C ASP A 238 5.26 -10.55 -16.29
N GLU A 239 4.99 -11.54 -15.43
CA GLU A 239 3.76 -12.33 -15.49
C GLU A 239 2.50 -11.46 -15.28
N ALA A 240 2.55 -10.51 -14.36
CA ALA A 240 1.46 -9.56 -14.17
C ALA A 240 1.24 -8.65 -15.40
N ARG A 241 2.31 -8.26 -16.09
CA ARG A 241 2.23 -7.52 -17.37
C ARG A 241 1.63 -8.33 -18.49
N GLU A 242 1.95 -9.61 -18.59
CA GLU A 242 1.33 -10.51 -19.56
C GLU A 242 -0.19 -10.62 -19.35
N ILE A 243 -0.62 -10.58 -18.08
CA ILE A 243 -2.04 -10.65 -17.71
C ILE A 243 -2.76 -9.32 -17.97
N LEU A 244 -2.23 -8.21 -17.48
CA LEU A 244 -2.93 -6.92 -17.44
C LEU A 244 -2.59 -6.00 -18.62
N GLY A 245 -1.46 -6.22 -19.27
CA GLY A 245 -0.88 -5.31 -20.25
C GLY A 245 -0.18 -4.10 -19.60
N ASP A 246 0.71 -3.46 -20.37
CA ASP A 246 1.53 -2.34 -19.89
C ASP A 246 0.71 -1.13 -19.45
N ALA A 247 -0.41 -0.86 -20.11
CA ALA A 247 -1.26 0.29 -19.79
C ALA A 247 -1.86 0.18 -18.37
N SER A 248 -2.41 -0.98 -18.01
CA SER A 248 -2.97 -1.21 -16.67
C SER A 248 -1.90 -1.28 -15.59
N ILE A 249 -0.76 -1.88 -15.88
CA ILE A 249 0.41 -1.88 -14.98
C ILE A 249 0.89 -0.44 -14.73
N SER A 250 1.00 0.39 -15.77
CA SER A 250 1.40 1.79 -15.62
C SER A 250 0.45 2.59 -14.73
N ARG A 251 -0.86 2.35 -14.83
CA ARG A 251 -1.89 3.00 -13.99
C ARG A 251 -1.82 2.55 -12.53
N LEU A 252 -1.42 1.30 -12.27
CA LEU A 252 -1.34 0.73 -10.92
C LEU A 252 -0.03 1.09 -10.19
N ILE A 253 1.10 1.14 -10.90
CA ILE A 253 2.42 1.28 -10.29
C ILE A 253 3.32 2.34 -10.94
N GLY A 254 2.78 3.17 -11.85
CA GLY A 254 3.56 4.22 -12.51
C GLY A 254 3.97 5.33 -11.55
N ASP A 255 5.25 5.74 -11.59
CA ASP A 255 5.83 6.75 -10.70
C ASP A 255 5.15 8.12 -10.78
N LYS A 256 4.61 8.48 -11.95
CA LYS A 256 3.93 9.77 -12.17
C LYS A 256 2.60 9.89 -11.45
N GLU A 257 1.97 8.77 -11.17
CA GLU A 257 0.61 8.68 -10.63
C GLU A 257 0.59 8.17 -9.17
N GLY A 258 1.77 8.05 -8.55
CA GLY A 258 1.88 7.60 -7.17
C GLY A 258 1.56 6.12 -6.97
N GLY A 259 1.67 5.28 -8.01
CA GLY A 259 1.49 3.83 -7.88
C GLY A 259 2.73 3.14 -7.27
N MET A 260 2.56 1.95 -6.69
CA MET A 260 3.68 1.23 -6.06
C MET A 260 3.60 -0.28 -6.20
N LEU A 261 4.76 -0.89 -6.51
CA LEU A 261 4.95 -2.34 -6.49
C LEU A 261 5.50 -2.78 -5.13
N PHE A 262 4.86 -3.76 -4.52
CA PHE A 262 5.33 -4.45 -3.33
C PHE A 262 5.61 -5.92 -3.63
N ASN A 263 6.88 -6.32 -3.53
CA ASN A 263 7.29 -7.71 -3.65
C ASN A 263 7.42 -8.34 -2.26
N LEU A 264 6.57 -9.31 -1.95
CA LEU A 264 6.68 -10.10 -0.73
C LEU A 264 7.63 -11.27 -0.98
N SER A 265 8.69 -11.35 -0.18
CA SER A 265 9.67 -12.44 -0.26
C SER A 265 9.29 -13.62 0.62
N SER A 266 9.78 -14.79 0.26
CA SER A 266 9.60 -16.04 1.01
C SER A 266 10.46 -16.17 2.29
N SER A 267 11.02 -15.08 2.80
CA SER A 267 11.83 -15.08 4.02
C SER A 267 11.06 -15.46 5.30
N SER A 268 9.75 -15.55 5.23
CA SER A 268 8.91 -16.11 6.30
C SER A 268 8.48 -17.54 5.93
N PRO A 269 8.48 -18.51 6.88
CA PRO A 269 7.97 -19.85 6.62
C PRO A 269 6.52 -19.79 6.13
N ASP A 270 6.13 -20.73 5.26
CA ASP A 270 4.76 -20.78 4.73
C ASP A 270 3.75 -20.84 5.89
N ARG A 271 2.97 -19.76 6.02
CA ARG A 271 2.05 -19.56 7.15
C ARG A 271 0.82 -20.49 7.12
N ARG A 272 0.67 -21.33 6.08
CA ARG A 272 -0.40 -22.33 5.99
C ARG A 272 -0.11 -23.58 6.86
N PHE A 273 1.13 -23.75 7.30
CA PHE A 273 1.60 -24.90 8.07
C PHE A 273 1.88 -24.56 9.55
N LYS A 274 1.32 -23.45 10.05
CA LYS A 274 1.35 -23.11 11.49
C LYS A 274 0.01 -23.43 12.14
#